data_aaa5e808db844789e0d00c6a0b095317
#
_entry.id   aaa5e808db844789e0d00c6a0b095317
#
_cell.length_a   1.000
_cell.length_b   1.000
_cell.length_c   1.000
_cell.angle_alpha   90.00
_cell.angle_beta   90.00
_cell.angle_gamma   90.00
#
_symmetry.space_group_name_H-M   'P 1'
#
loop_
_entity.id
_entity.type
_entity.pdbx_description
1 polymer ?
#
loop_
_entity_poly.entity_id
_entity_poly.type
_entity_poly.pdbx_seq_one_letter_code
_entity_poly.pdbx_strand_id
1 'polypeptide(L)'
;MKKCYKCGAEIDDSALKCPVCGATQVTDQGEDLGKKITDGFGKFNDTKETTSEYDAHDIENNKVFAILSYIGILFIVGLIAAPKSKFARFHANQGIVLFIIEIALGIVSGIVSFIPVVSGIVSAVIGLVSLVYMVIGICNAASGKAKELPVIGSISILK
;
A
#
# COMPACT_ATOMS: atom_id res chain seq x y z
N MET A 1 -22.04 -4.89 -30.68
CA MET A 1 -22.60 -5.84 -29.69
C MET A 1 -21.49 -6.66 -29.08
N LYS A 2 -21.38 -6.68 -27.76
CA LYS A 2 -20.41 -7.49 -27.02
C LYS A 2 -21.05 -8.76 -26.46
N LYS A 3 -20.23 -9.77 -26.14
CA LYS A 3 -20.72 -11.00 -25.51
C LYS A 3 -20.59 -10.90 -23.99
N CYS A 4 -21.63 -11.30 -23.27
CA CYS A 4 -21.59 -11.38 -21.82
C CYS A 4 -20.51 -12.40 -21.38
N TYR A 5 -19.59 -11.99 -20.51
CA TYR A 5 -18.49 -12.84 -20.02
C TYR A 5 -18.99 -14.07 -19.22
N LYS A 6 -20.20 -13.99 -18.63
CA LYS A 6 -20.74 -15.06 -17.78
C LYS A 6 -21.62 -16.06 -18.52
N CYS A 7 -22.47 -15.61 -19.45
CA CYS A 7 -23.44 -16.49 -20.12
C CYS A 7 -23.31 -16.54 -21.66
N GLY A 8 -22.40 -15.73 -22.25
CA GLY A 8 -22.17 -15.68 -23.70
C GLY A 8 -23.25 -14.97 -24.51
N ALA A 9 -24.33 -14.48 -23.88
CA ALA A 9 -25.40 -13.77 -24.60
C ALA A 9 -24.88 -12.49 -25.25
N GLU A 10 -25.37 -12.18 -26.46
CA GLU A 10 -25.07 -10.90 -27.10
C GLU A 10 -25.85 -9.77 -26.42
N ILE A 11 -25.14 -8.75 -26.04
CA ILE A 11 -25.67 -7.59 -25.34
C ILE A 11 -25.16 -6.30 -25.98
N ASP A 12 -25.84 -5.20 -25.70
CA ASP A 12 -25.40 -3.88 -26.17
C ASP A 12 -24.01 -3.53 -25.59
N ASP A 13 -23.18 -2.83 -26.37
CA ASP A 13 -21.83 -2.43 -25.98
C ASP A 13 -21.83 -1.53 -24.74
N SER A 14 -22.88 -0.73 -24.57
CA SER A 14 -23.09 0.18 -23.43
C SER A 14 -23.76 -0.48 -22.21
N ALA A 15 -24.21 -1.72 -22.32
CA ALA A 15 -24.95 -2.39 -21.25
C ALA A 15 -24.05 -2.64 -20.02
N LEU A 16 -24.41 -2.06 -18.88
CA LEU A 16 -23.73 -2.26 -17.60
C LEU A 16 -24.11 -3.58 -16.92
N LYS A 17 -25.27 -4.16 -17.28
CA LYS A 17 -25.74 -5.45 -16.77
C LYS A 17 -26.28 -6.29 -17.90
N CYS A 18 -25.99 -7.58 -17.87
CA CYS A 18 -26.56 -8.53 -18.81
C CYS A 18 -28.06 -8.72 -18.52
N PRO A 19 -28.97 -8.50 -19.51
CA PRO A 19 -30.40 -8.69 -19.31
C PRO A 19 -30.78 -10.16 -19.13
N VAL A 20 -29.92 -11.09 -19.56
CA VAL A 20 -30.19 -12.54 -19.49
C VAL A 20 -29.79 -13.15 -18.15
N CYS A 21 -28.63 -12.82 -17.61
CA CYS A 21 -28.09 -13.44 -16.39
C CYS A 21 -27.88 -12.46 -15.23
N GLY A 22 -28.16 -11.17 -15.40
CA GLY A 22 -27.99 -10.14 -14.38
C GLY A 22 -26.55 -9.78 -14.02
N ALA A 23 -25.55 -10.40 -14.68
CA ALA A 23 -24.14 -10.13 -14.38
C ALA A 23 -23.76 -8.70 -14.79
N THR A 24 -23.08 -7.98 -13.90
CA THR A 24 -22.54 -6.65 -14.19
C THR A 24 -21.44 -6.79 -15.24
N GLN A 25 -21.52 -6.03 -16.33
CA GLN A 25 -20.51 -6.00 -17.37
C GLN A 25 -19.56 -4.86 -17.13
N VAL A 26 -18.25 -5.14 -17.14
CA VAL A 26 -17.23 -4.09 -17.11
C VAL A 26 -17.19 -3.46 -18.50
N THR A 27 -17.28 -2.14 -18.56
CA THR A 27 -17.10 -1.41 -19.83
C THR A 27 -15.61 -1.34 -20.16
N ASP A 28 -15.23 -1.36 -21.44
CA ASP A 28 -13.83 -1.25 -21.89
C ASP A 28 -13.11 -0.07 -21.24
N GLN A 29 -13.82 1.03 -20.95
CA GLN A 29 -13.26 2.18 -20.24
C GLN A 29 -12.89 1.86 -18.78
N GLY A 30 -13.66 1.01 -18.10
CA GLY A 30 -13.37 0.58 -16.72
C GLY A 30 -12.18 -0.36 -16.65
N GLU A 31 -12.02 -1.24 -17.65
CA GLU A 31 -10.86 -2.15 -17.75
C GLU A 31 -9.58 -1.38 -18.07
N ASP A 32 -9.63 -0.41 -19.01
CA ASP A 32 -8.48 0.42 -19.36
C ASP A 32 -8.04 1.31 -18.20
N LEU A 33 -8.99 1.91 -17.47
CA LEU A 33 -8.68 2.71 -16.27
C LEU A 33 -8.12 1.83 -15.16
N GLY A 34 -8.73 0.68 -14.91
CA GLY A 34 -8.24 -0.28 -13.92
C GLY A 34 -6.83 -0.75 -14.23
N LYS A 35 -6.56 -1.08 -15.49
CA LYS A 35 -5.23 -1.47 -15.96
C LYS A 35 -4.22 -0.34 -15.81
N LYS A 36 -4.55 0.89 -16.22
CA LYS A 36 -3.68 2.05 -16.05
C LYS A 36 -3.35 2.35 -14.60
N ILE A 37 -4.34 2.22 -13.70
CA ILE A 37 -4.12 2.38 -12.26
C ILE A 37 -3.20 1.28 -11.75
N THR A 38 -3.44 0.03 -12.12
CA THR A 38 -2.63 -1.11 -11.69
C THR A 38 -1.20 -1.03 -12.21
N ASP A 39 -1.02 -0.66 -13.47
CA ASP A 39 0.29 -0.49 -14.09
C ASP A 39 1.05 0.70 -13.49
N GLY A 40 0.35 1.82 -13.23
CA GLY A 40 0.91 2.98 -12.54
C GLY A 40 1.34 2.66 -11.11
N PHE A 41 0.50 1.94 -10.38
CA PHE A 41 0.80 1.50 -9.01
C PHE A 41 1.94 0.47 -8.98
N GLY A 42 1.98 -0.44 -9.97
CA GLY A 42 3.06 -1.40 -10.14
C GLY A 42 4.40 -0.71 -10.37
N LYS A 43 4.45 0.29 -11.24
CA LYS A 43 5.66 1.11 -11.48
C LYS A 43 6.07 1.92 -10.26
N PHE A 44 5.11 2.50 -9.52
CA PHE A 44 5.39 3.24 -8.30
C PHE A 44 5.96 2.34 -7.20
N ASN A 45 5.49 1.10 -7.12
CA ASN A 45 5.99 0.10 -6.17
C ASN A 45 7.09 -0.80 -6.77
N ASP A 46 7.69 -0.41 -7.90
CA ASP A 46 8.85 -1.11 -8.47
C ASP A 46 10.13 -0.64 -7.79
N THR A 47 10.31 -1.14 -6.56
CA THR A 47 11.41 -0.81 -5.65
C THR A 47 12.27 -2.04 -5.40
N LYS A 48 13.42 -1.84 -4.77
CA LYS A 48 14.34 -2.92 -4.44
C LYS A 48 13.63 -3.98 -3.57
N GLU A 49 13.69 -5.22 -4.00
CA GLU A 49 13.20 -6.39 -3.28
C GLU A 49 14.37 -7.29 -2.86
N THR A 50 14.44 -7.59 -1.58
CA THR A 50 15.50 -8.41 -0.96
C THR A 50 14.94 -9.66 -0.30
N THR A 51 13.76 -10.10 -0.70
CA THR A 51 13.06 -11.24 -0.07
C THR A 51 13.92 -12.52 -0.02
N SER A 52 14.74 -12.75 -1.04
CA SER A 52 15.64 -13.93 -1.11
C SER A 52 16.75 -13.93 -0.06
N GLU A 53 17.01 -12.80 0.61
CA GLU A 53 18.01 -12.70 1.68
C GLU A 53 17.48 -13.14 3.05
N TYR A 54 16.17 -13.43 3.14
CA TYR A 54 15.48 -13.77 4.38
C TYR A 54 15.05 -15.23 4.39
N ASP A 55 15.14 -15.87 5.56
CA ASP A 55 14.69 -17.24 5.76
C ASP A 55 13.17 -17.35 5.66
N ALA A 56 12.67 -18.36 4.93
CA ALA A 56 11.24 -18.54 4.69
C ALA A 56 10.44 -18.76 5.99
N HIS A 57 11.03 -19.46 6.96
CA HIS A 57 10.43 -19.70 8.25
C HIS A 57 10.39 -18.43 9.11
N ASP A 58 11.42 -17.56 9.01
CA ASP A 58 11.41 -16.24 9.65
C ASP A 58 10.29 -15.37 9.08
N ILE A 59 10.14 -15.35 7.75
CA ILE A 59 9.07 -14.62 7.06
C ILE A 59 7.70 -15.10 7.54
N GLU A 60 7.44 -16.41 7.50
CA GLU A 60 6.13 -16.99 7.83
C GLU A 60 5.71 -16.70 9.27
N ASN A 61 6.61 -16.89 10.23
CA ASN A 61 6.32 -16.70 11.64
C ASN A 61 6.19 -15.23 12.07
N ASN A 62 6.80 -14.31 11.33
CA ASN A 62 6.91 -12.92 11.76
C ASN A 62 6.15 -11.93 10.85
N LYS A 63 5.34 -12.41 9.90
CA LYS A 63 4.48 -11.57 9.03
C LYS A 63 3.61 -10.59 9.81
N VAL A 64 3.01 -11.05 10.91
CA VAL A 64 2.13 -10.20 11.72
C VAL A 64 2.89 -9.00 12.28
N PHE A 65 4.09 -9.21 12.80
CA PHE A 65 4.93 -8.14 13.33
C PHE A 65 5.42 -7.19 12.23
N ALA A 66 5.70 -7.73 11.05
CA ALA A 66 6.03 -6.93 9.87
C ALA A 66 4.85 -6.04 9.43
N ILE A 67 3.61 -6.56 9.43
CA ILE A 67 2.40 -5.80 9.13
C ILE A 67 2.17 -4.70 10.17
N LEU A 68 2.27 -5.02 11.45
CA LEU A 68 2.10 -4.06 12.56
C LEU A 68 3.08 -2.89 12.45
N SER A 69 4.24 -3.09 11.84
CA SER A 69 5.26 -2.06 11.69
C SER A 69 4.81 -0.82 10.89
N TYR A 70 3.73 -0.93 10.11
CA TYR A 70 3.19 0.19 9.32
C TYR A 70 2.02 0.91 9.98
N ILE A 71 1.65 0.52 11.20
CA ILE A 71 0.53 1.11 11.92
C ILE A 71 1.06 2.02 13.04
N GLY A 72 1.38 3.25 12.69
CA GLY A 72 1.86 4.27 13.62
C GLY A 72 3.05 3.76 14.45
N ILE A 73 2.93 3.80 15.77
CA ILE A 73 4.01 3.42 16.70
C ILE A 73 4.14 1.90 16.92
N LEU A 74 3.28 1.08 16.30
CA LEU A 74 3.28 -0.38 16.55
C LEU A 74 4.51 -1.12 16.00
N PHE A 75 5.39 -0.46 15.24
CA PHE A 75 6.70 -1.01 14.88
C PHE A 75 7.52 -1.43 16.11
N ILE A 76 7.31 -0.77 17.27
CA ILE A 76 7.97 -1.12 18.54
C ILE A 76 7.58 -2.54 18.96
N VAL A 77 6.32 -2.94 18.74
CA VAL A 77 5.85 -4.30 19.09
C VAL A 77 6.66 -5.35 18.31
N GLY A 78 6.87 -5.13 17.01
CA GLY A 78 7.68 -6.02 16.19
C GLY A 78 9.13 -6.14 16.68
N LEU A 79 9.73 -5.03 17.08
CA LEU A 79 11.10 -5.00 17.60
C LEU A 79 11.24 -5.73 18.95
N ILE A 80 10.24 -5.65 19.82
CA ILE A 80 10.25 -6.30 21.14
C ILE A 80 9.87 -7.77 21.05
N ALA A 81 8.82 -8.09 20.28
CA ALA A 81 8.28 -9.45 20.19
C ALA A 81 9.11 -10.38 19.28
N ALA A 82 9.75 -9.81 18.25
CA ALA A 82 10.56 -10.55 17.28
C ALA A 82 11.98 -9.98 17.12
N PRO A 83 12.77 -9.83 18.17
CA PRO A 83 14.05 -9.13 18.14
C PRO A 83 15.11 -9.81 17.27
N LYS A 84 14.97 -11.11 17.01
CA LYS A 84 15.87 -11.92 16.17
C LYS A 84 15.41 -12.02 14.73
N SER A 85 14.18 -11.62 14.42
CA SER A 85 13.64 -11.67 13.07
C SER A 85 14.25 -10.57 12.21
N LYS A 86 15.00 -10.97 11.20
CA LYS A 86 15.55 -10.04 10.21
C LYS A 86 14.42 -9.46 9.36
N PHE A 87 13.41 -10.27 9.03
CA PHE A 87 12.25 -9.85 8.25
C PHE A 87 11.41 -8.79 8.99
N ALA A 88 11.06 -9.05 10.26
CA ALA A 88 10.32 -8.06 11.05
C ALA A 88 11.11 -6.75 11.24
N ARG A 89 12.44 -6.85 11.46
CA ARG A 89 13.32 -5.67 11.58
C ARG A 89 13.40 -4.85 10.29
N PHE A 90 13.41 -5.49 9.12
CA PHE A 90 13.37 -4.79 7.85
C PHE A 90 12.10 -3.92 7.74
N HIS A 91 10.93 -4.49 8.00
CA HIS A 91 9.67 -3.76 7.97
C HIS A 91 9.55 -2.73 9.10
N ALA A 92 10.07 -3.03 10.29
CA ALA A 92 10.12 -2.07 11.39
C ALA A 92 10.97 -0.85 11.05
N ASN A 93 12.11 -1.03 10.38
CA ASN A 93 12.91 0.10 9.89
C ASN A 93 12.10 1.01 8.96
N GLN A 94 11.36 0.45 8.03
CA GLN A 94 10.53 1.21 7.11
C GLN A 94 9.37 1.91 7.83
N GLY A 95 8.75 1.22 8.80
CA GLY A 95 7.71 1.79 9.65
C GLY A 95 8.21 2.99 10.48
N ILE A 96 9.43 2.90 11.04
CA ILE A 96 10.06 4.02 11.76
C ILE A 96 10.26 5.22 10.83
N VAL A 97 10.82 4.99 9.64
CA VAL A 97 11.06 6.07 8.66
C VAL A 97 9.74 6.73 8.29
N LEU A 98 8.71 5.94 7.98
CA LEU A 98 7.38 6.44 7.67
C LEU A 98 6.81 7.27 8.82
N PHE A 99 6.88 6.78 10.05
CA PHE A 99 6.40 7.45 11.25
C PHE A 99 7.11 8.78 11.51
N ILE A 100 8.43 8.84 11.33
CA ILE A 100 9.20 10.09 11.48
C ILE A 100 8.76 11.11 10.44
N ILE A 101 8.56 10.68 9.19
CA ILE A 101 8.07 11.56 8.12
C ILE A 101 6.66 12.06 8.43
N GLU A 102 5.77 11.20 8.92
CA GLU A 102 4.42 11.59 9.32
C GLU A 102 4.42 12.65 10.43
N ILE A 103 5.29 12.51 11.43
CA ILE A 103 5.47 13.53 12.47
C ILE A 103 5.93 14.85 11.87
N ALA A 104 6.94 14.82 10.99
CA ALA A 104 7.46 16.02 10.36
C ALA A 104 6.37 16.72 9.51
N LEU A 105 5.62 15.96 8.74
CA LEU A 105 4.50 16.48 7.94
C LEU A 105 3.35 17.00 8.82
N GLY A 106 3.11 16.37 9.96
CA GLY A 106 2.15 16.84 10.97
C GLY A 106 2.54 18.21 11.55
N ILE A 107 3.82 18.43 11.84
CA ILE A 107 4.35 19.72 12.30
C ILE A 107 4.15 20.79 11.23
N VAL A 108 4.49 20.49 9.97
CA VAL A 108 4.27 21.41 8.84
C VAL A 108 2.79 21.75 8.68
N SER A 109 1.91 20.73 8.75
CA SER A 109 0.46 20.93 8.69
C SER A 109 -0.05 21.83 9.83
N GLY A 110 0.52 21.67 11.04
CA GLY A 110 0.22 22.51 12.19
C GLY A 110 0.59 23.98 11.95
N ILE A 111 1.74 24.25 11.34
CA ILE A 111 2.17 25.62 10.99
C ILE A 111 1.20 26.26 10.00
N VAL A 112 0.70 25.50 9.01
CA VAL A 112 -0.22 25.98 7.98
C VAL A 112 -1.66 26.11 8.50
N SER A 113 -1.96 25.62 9.70
CA SER A 113 -3.32 25.57 10.28
C SER A 113 -3.99 26.95 10.44
N PHE A 114 -3.22 28.03 10.44
CA PHE A 114 -3.73 29.40 10.50
C PHE A 114 -4.58 29.80 9.27
N ILE A 115 -4.49 29.06 8.16
CA ILE A 115 -5.28 29.27 6.95
C ILE A 115 -6.24 28.10 6.78
N PRO A 116 -7.51 28.18 7.23
CA PRO A 116 -8.39 27.01 7.36
C PRO A 116 -8.62 26.20 6.08
N VAL A 117 -8.79 26.89 4.95
CA VAL A 117 -9.03 26.22 3.65
C VAL A 117 -7.77 25.48 3.18
N VAL A 118 -6.60 26.14 3.29
CA VAL A 118 -5.32 25.58 2.86
C VAL A 118 -4.95 24.37 3.76
N SER A 119 -5.12 24.53 5.07
CA SER A 119 -4.80 23.45 6.02
C SER A 119 -5.67 22.22 5.79
N GLY A 120 -6.95 22.38 5.47
CA GLY A 120 -7.83 21.27 5.14
C GLY A 120 -7.36 20.47 3.92
N ILE A 121 -6.98 21.18 2.84
CA ILE A 121 -6.46 20.53 1.62
C ILE A 121 -5.11 19.85 1.90
N VAL A 122 -4.20 20.53 2.56
CA VAL A 122 -2.86 19.97 2.90
C VAL A 122 -3.00 18.71 3.76
N SER A 123 -3.82 18.76 4.81
CA SER A 123 -4.03 17.60 5.68
C SER A 123 -4.67 16.44 4.94
N ALA A 124 -5.63 16.69 4.04
CA ALA A 124 -6.26 15.66 3.23
C ALA A 124 -5.23 14.99 2.29
N VAL A 125 -4.37 15.76 1.65
CA VAL A 125 -3.31 15.24 0.76
C VAL A 125 -2.31 14.41 1.57
N ILE A 126 -1.83 14.92 2.70
CA ILE A 126 -0.91 14.20 3.58
C ILE A 126 -1.54 12.87 4.03
N GLY A 127 -2.78 12.90 4.52
CA GLY A 127 -3.49 11.71 4.97
C GLY A 127 -3.68 10.67 3.86
N LEU A 128 -3.97 11.09 2.65
CA LEU A 128 -4.10 10.19 1.49
C LEU A 128 -2.76 9.55 1.15
N VAL A 129 -1.68 10.34 1.11
CA VAL A 129 -0.33 9.84 0.81
C VAL A 129 0.11 8.85 1.90
N SER A 130 -0.05 9.18 3.18
CA SER A 130 0.26 8.30 4.31
C SER A 130 -0.51 6.98 4.22
N LEU A 131 -1.80 7.03 3.89
CA LEU A 131 -2.62 5.83 3.70
C LEU A 131 -2.08 4.94 2.58
N VAL A 132 -1.68 5.52 1.45
CA VAL A 132 -1.10 4.77 0.33
C VAL A 132 0.20 4.07 0.76
N TYR A 133 1.11 4.76 1.43
CA TYR A 133 2.35 4.17 1.93
C TYR A 133 2.10 3.05 2.94
N MET A 134 1.18 3.25 3.88
CA MET A 134 0.76 2.25 4.85
C MET A 134 0.23 0.99 4.14
N VAL A 135 -0.67 1.15 3.17
CA VAL A 135 -1.24 0.03 2.41
C VAL A 135 -0.17 -0.73 1.63
N ILE A 136 0.75 -0.02 0.94
CA ILE A 136 1.87 -0.64 0.22
C ILE A 136 2.72 -1.48 1.19
N GLY A 137 3.10 -0.91 2.32
CA GLY A 137 3.92 -1.60 3.31
C GLY A 137 3.23 -2.84 3.88
N ILE A 138 1.97 -2.72 4.24
CA ILE A 138 1.15 -3.84 4.73
C ILE A 138 1.03 -4.94 3.66
N CYS A 139 0.76 -4.57 2.40
CA CYS A 139 0.65 -5.53 1.30
C CYS A 139 1.98 -6.27 1.06
N ASN A 140 3.11 -5.57 1.08
CA ASN A 140 4.43 -6.19 0.95
C ASN A 140 4.69 -7.17 2.11
N ALA A 141 4.48 -6.74 3.35
CA ALA A 141 4.65 -7.57 4.55
C ALA A 141 3.72 -8.80 4.55
N ALA A 142 2.43 -8.62 4.24
CA ALA A 142 1.44 -9.69 4.18
C ALA A 142 1.75 -10.71 3.08
N SER A 143 2.31 -10.26 1.97
CA SER A 143 2.78 -11.12 0.87
C SER A 143 4.12 -11.81 1.20
N GLY A 144 4.73 -11.55 2.36
CA GLY A 144 6.03 -12.09 2.74
C GLY A 144 7.20 -11.50 1.95
N LYS A 145 7.04 -10.32 1.39
CA LYS A 145 8.05 -9.66 0.56
C LYS A 145 8.81 -8.61 1.34
N ALA A 146 10.14 -8.74 1.40
CA ALA A 146 11.03 -7.70 1.89
C ALA A 146 11.30 -6.69 0.76
N LYS A 147 10.32 -5.82 0.51
CA LYS A 147 10.34 -4.82 -0.55
C LYS A 147 10.36 -3.41 0.04
N GLU A 148 11.27 -2.57 -0.44
CA GLU A 148 11.42 -1.20 0.03
C GLU A 148 10.19 -0.34 -0.32
N LEU A 149 9.82 0.58 0.57
CA LEU A 149 8.81 1.58 0.25
C LEU A 149 9.36 2.56 -0.81
N PRO A 150 8.52 3.02 -1.74
CA PRO A 150 8.95 4.00 -2.73
C PRO A 150 9.60 5.22 -2.09
N VAL A 151 10.69 5.70 -2.65
CA VAL A 151 11.45 6.90 -2.25
C VAL A 151 12.11 6.81 -0.88
N ILE A 152 11.40 6.32 0.14
CA ILE A 152 11.85 6.38 1.55
C ILE A 152 12.46 5.07 2.05
N GLY A 153 12.23 3.96 1.36
CA GLY A 153 12.61 2.62 1.81
C GLY A 153 14.12 2.37 1.86
N SER A 154 14.91 3.16 1.14
CA SER A 154 16.38 3.08 1.16
C SER A 154 17.01 3.63 2.44
N ILE A 155 16.23 4.35 3.27
CA ILE A 155 16.72 4.92 4.52
C ILE A 155 16.78 3.82 5.58
N SER A 156 17.99 3.54 6.09
CA SER A 156 18.22 2.57 7.15
C SER A 156 18.55 3.28 8.46
N ILE A 157 17.68 3.12 9.45
CA ILE A 157 17.85 3.64 10.82
C ILE A 157 18.30 2.50 11.74
N LEU A 158 17.71 1.33 11.58
CA LEU A 158 18.06 0.12 12.32
C LEU A 158 19.22 -0.61 11.61
N LYS A 159 20.32 -0.80 12.30
CA LYS A 159 21.45 -1.64 11.84
C LYS A 159 21.32 -3.07 12.35
#